data_d37618cbc01cd87015d6f10c3cc8650d
#
_entry.id   d37618cbc01cd87015d6f10c3cc8650d
#
_cell.length_a   1.000
_cell.length_b   1.000
_cell.length_c   1.000
_cell.angle_alpha   90.00
_cell.angle_beta   90.00
_cell.angle_gamma   90.00
#
_symmetry.space_group_name_H-M   'P 1'
#
loop_
_entity.id
_entity.type
_entity.pdbx_description
1 polymer ?
#
loop_
_entity_poly.entity_id
_entity_poly.type
_entity_poly.pdbx_seq_one_letter_code
_entity_poly.pdbx_strand_id
1 'polypeptide(L)'
;MARQLRLSLDQENGAPSFAEFVRGPSNALAVNAVEAWPAWQGGCLAILGQKGVGKSHLARAWAEAVDAVVVDARDPDLDAAAGRPVLLEDADRGVSTEGLFHLINLAGREGGGLLLTARTRPSTWPTALPDLRSRLNAFPVVEIEAPDDVVLEGVLRRFFRDRNIRPPEEVYPYLLARMRRSIPDAKAIVKRLDEAGDEGFRPVTRVLARQILEAQGGLDL
;
A
#
# COMPACT_ATOMS: atom_id res chain seq x y z
N MET A 1 12.15 12.79 38.44
CA MET A 1 12.64 12.33 37.13
C MET A 1 11.45 11.95 36.30
N ALA A 2 11.04 12.81 35.36
CA ALA A 2 9.89 12.58 34.51
C ALA A 2 10.31 11.65 33.36
N ARG A 3 9.71 10.47 33.29
CA ARG A 3 9.90 9.49 32.21
C ARG A 3 9.03 9.95 31.04
N GLN A 4 9.65 10.55 30.03
CA GLN A 4 9.01 10.96 28.80
C GLN A 4 8.54 9.69 28.07
N LEU A 5 7.23 9.48 27.99
CA LEU A 5 6.61 8.42 27.21
C LEU A 5 6.90 8.70 25.73
N ARG A 6 7.73 7.86 25.09
CA ARG A 6 7.84 7.80 23.64
C ARG A 6 6.52 7.26 23.12
N LEU A 7 5.66 8.15 22.66
CA LEU A 7 4.52 7.78 21.81
C LEU A 7 5.08 7.12 20.55
N SER A 8 4.54 5.94 20.21
CA SER A 8 4.92 5.19 19.02
C SER A 8 4.54 6.01 17.80
N LEU A 9 5.52 6.51 17.07
CA LEU A 9 5.41 7.31 15.84
C LEU A 9 4.76 6.56 14.64
N ASP A 10 4.28 5.35 14.84
CA ASP A 10 3.60 4.57 13.80
C ASP A 10 2.12 4.95 13.60
N GLN A 11 1.55 5.84 14.42
CA GLN A 11 0.16 6.33 14.32
C GLN A 11 0.02 7.79 13.84
N GLU A 12 1.10 8.46 13.46
CA GLU A 12 1.07 9.90 13.10
C GLU A 12 0.70 10.21 11.64
N ASN A 13 0.41 9.22 10.81
CA ASN A 13 -0.19 9.50 9.50
C ASN A 13 -1.70 9.34 9.63
N GLY A 14 -2.45 10.43 9.41
CA GLY A 14 -3.92 10.41 9.31
C GLY A 14 -4.41 9.27 8.42
N ALA A 15 -5.71 8.93 8.50
CA ALA A 15 -6.30 7.85 7.70
C ALA A 15 -5.87 7.98 6.22
N PRO A 16 -5.45 6.88 5.57
CA PRO A 16 -5.05 6.92 4.17
C PRO A 16 -6.16 7.50 3.30
N SER A 17 -5.84 8.50 2.48
CA SER A 17 -6.82 9.13 1.59
C SER A 17 -6.33 9.12 0.14
N PHE A 18 -7.27 9.13 -0.81
CA PHE A 18 -6.93 9.27 -2.23
C PHE A 18 -6.19 10.58 -2.54
N ALA A 19 -6.48 11.65 -1.80
CA ALA A 19 -5.80 12.94 -1.96
C ALA A 19 -4.30 12.88 -1.63
N GLU A 20 -3.92 11.95 -0.77
CA GLU A 20 -2.53 11.73 -0.37
C GLU A 20 -1.83 10.63 -1.20
N PHE A 21 -2.56 9.91 -2.04
CA PHE A 21 -1.99 8.87 -2.88
C PHE A 21 -1.25 9.49 -4.07
N VAL A 22 0.06 9.26 -4.15
CA VAL A 22 0.87 9.75 -5.27
C VAL A 22 0.57 8.94 -6.52
N ARG A 23 0.00 9.59 -7.54
CA ARG A 23 -0.33 8.99 -8.84
C ARG A 23 0.81 9.13 -9.82
N GLY A 24 1.06 8.10 -10.60
CA GLY A 24 2.01 8.07 -11.70
C GLY A 24 1.71 6.93 -12.67
N PRO A 25 2.48 6.82 -13.75
CA PRO A 25 2.26 5.78 -14.77
C PRO A 25 2.18 4.36 -14.20
N SER A 26 3.02 4.02 -13.21
CA SER A 26 3.10 2.67 -12.61
C SER A 26 1.87 2.25 -11.80
N ASN A 27 0.98 3.19 -11.45
CA ASN A 27 -0.20 2.89 -10.63
C ASN A 27 -1.52 3.45 -11.18
N ALA A 28 -1.48 4.22 -12.27
CA ALA A 28 -2.65 4.91 -12.81
C ALA A 28 -3.82 3.96 -13.11
N LEU A 29 -3.56 2.80 -13.71
CA LEU A 29 -4.60 1.82 -14.03
C LEU A 29 -5.26 1.26 -12.77
N ALA A 30 -4.46 0.99 -11.72
CA ALA A 30 -4.98 0.49 -10.46
C ALA A 30 -5.83 1.55 -9.75
N VAL A 31 -5.38 2.81 -9.73
CA VAL A 31 -6.15 3.90 -9.13
C VAL A 31 -7.47 4.09 -9.84
N ASN A 32 -7.48 4.15 -11.18
CA ASN A 32 -8.70 4.30 -11.96
C ASN A 32 -9.69 3.13 -11.74
N ALA A 33 -9.17 1.89 -11.68
CA ALA A 33 -9.99 0.71 -11.44
C ALA A 33 -10.62 0.74 -10.03
N VAL A 34 -9.87 1.16 -9.02
CA VAL A 34 -10.38 1.28 -7.65
C VAL A 34 -11.42 2.39 -7.54
N GLU A 35 -11.18 3.54 -8.17
CA GLU A 35 -12.11 4.67 -8.19
C GLU A 35 -13.40 4.39 -8.99
N ALA A 36 -13.40 3.37 -9.86
CA ALA A 36 -14.59 2.96 -10.59
C ALA A 36 -15.67 2.29 -9.71
N TRP A 37 -15.38 2.01 -8.43
CA TRP A 37 -16.40 1.54 -7.48
C TRP A 37 -17.62 2.50 -7.48
N PRO A 38 -18.88 2.03 -7.45
CA PRO A 38 -19.32 0.63 -7.31
C PRO A 38 -19.50 -0.14 -8.64
N ALA A 39 -18.99 0.34 -9.76
CA ALA A 39 -19.19 -0.28 -11.08
C ALA A 39 -18.28 -1.50 -11.34
N TRP A 40 -17.74 -2.14 -10.30
CA TRP A 40 -16.91 -3.35 -10.46
C TRP A 40 -17.74 -4.54 -10.90
N GLN A 41 -17.20 -5.33 -11.85
CA GLN A 41 -17.85 -6.53 -12.33
C GLN A 41 -18.04 -7.54 -11.18
N GLY A 42 -19.28 -7.92 -10.90
CA GLY A 42 -19.62 -8.79 -9.78
C GLY A 42 -19.29 -8.22 -8.40
N GLY A 43 -19.10 -6.90 -8.28
CA GLY A 43 -18.76 -6.22 -7.05
C GLY A 43 -17.33 -6.48 -6.55
N CYS A 44 -16.47 -7.13 -7.34
CA CYS A 44 -15.14 -7.58 -6.92
C CYS A 44 -14.01 -6.90 -7.69
N LEU A 45 -12.87 -6.65 -7.01
CA LEU A 45 -11.62 -6.21 -7.63
C LEU A 45 -10.43 -6.71 -6.81
N ALA A 46 -9.36 -7.17 -7.47
CA ALA A 46 -8.08 -7.49 -6.82
C ALA A 46 -6.97 -6.55 -7.28
N ILE A 47 -6.27 -5.92 -6.32
CA ILE A 47 -5.04 -5.16 -6.57
C ILE A 47 -3.86 -6.10 -6.40
N LEU A 48 -3.12 -6.33 -7.48
CA LEU A 48 -1.91 -7.13 -7.50
C LEU A 48 -0.66 -6.25 -7.48
N GLY A 49 0.46 -6.84 -7.09
CA GLY A 49 1.79 -6.19 -7.16
C GLY A 49 2.73 -6.67 -6.06
N GLN A 50 4.00 -6.39 -6.23
CA GLN A 50 5.06 -6.77 -5.29
C GLN A 50 4.90 -6.08 -3.93
N LYS A 51 5.65 -6.54 -2.93
CA LYS A 51 5.69 -5.89 -1.61
C LYS A 51 6.22 -4.46 -1.75
N GLY A 52 5.52 -3.50 -1.14
CA GLY A 52 6.01 -2.12 -1.06
C GLY A 52 5.67 -1.22 -2.26
N VAL A 53 4.84 -1.67 -3.22
CA VAL A 53 4.41 -0.85 -4.37
C VAL A 53 3.23 0.09 -4.06
N GLY A 54 2.61 -0.01 -2.88
CA GLY A 54 1.51 0.88 -2.46
C GLY A 54 0.11 0.25 -2.44
N LYS A 55 -0.04 -1.08 -2.65
CA LYS A 55 -1.35 -1.76 -2.64
C LYS A 55 -2.20 -1.45 -1.40
N SER A 56 -1.64 -1.71 -0.21
CA SER A 56 -2.35 -1.48 1.06
C SER A 56 -2.72 -0.02 1.27
N HIS A 57 -1.90 0.93 0.80
CA HIS A 57 -2.22 2.35 0.90
C HIS A 57 -3.43 2.70 0.01
N LEU A 58 -3.44 2.25 -1.26
CA LEU A 58 -4.55 2.46 -2.18
C LEU A 58 -5.84 1.78 -1.67
N ALA A 59 -5.72 0.53 -1.22
CA ALA A 59 -6.86 -0.23 -0.73
C ALA A 59 -7.49 0.37 0.53
N ARG A 60 -6.67 0.85 1.47
CA ARG A 60 -7.16 1.52 2.68
C ARG A 60 -7.75 2.90 2.38
N ALA A 61 -7.18 3.64 1.42
CA ALA A 61 -7.77 4.91 0.98
C ALA A 61 -9.18 4.70 0.39
N TRP A 62 -9.39 3.61 -0.36
CA TRP A 62 -10.71 3.22 -0.82
C TRP A 62 -11.62 2.82 0.36
N ALA A 63 -11.12 1.97 1.26
CA ALA A 63 -11.91 1.50 2.40
C ALA A 63 -12.40 2.66 3.27
N GLU A 64 -11.56 3.65 3.53
CA GLU A 64 -11.94 4.88 4.25
C GLU A 64 -12.99 5.68 3.48
N ALA A 65 -12.82 5.83 2.16
CA ALA A 65 -13.73 6.64 1.34
C ALA A 65 -15.14 6.05 1.25
N VAL A 66 -15.30 4.72 1.38
CA VAL A 66 -16.60 4.03 1.24
C VAL A 66 -17.10 3.40 2.54
N ASP A 67 -16.46 3.67 3.66
CA ASP A 67 -16.74 3.05 4.97
C ASP A 67 -16.74 1.51 4.90
N ALA A 68 -15.72 0.93 4.25
CA ALA A 68 -15.61 -0.51 4.09
C ALA A 68 -15.21 -1.21 5.39
N VAL A 69 -15.70 -2.42 5.59
CA VAL A 69 -15.25 -3.32 6.66
C VAL A 69 -13.91 -3.93 6.28
N VAL A 70 -12.91 -3.81 7.14
CA VAL A 70 -11.64 -4.54 6.98
C VAL A 70 -11.75 -5.86 7.72
N VAL A 71 -11.58 -6.98 6.99
CA VAL A 71 -11.72 -8.33 7.56
C VAL A 71 -10.39 -9.07 7.59
N ASP A 72 -10.25 -9.98 8.59
CA ASP A 72 -9.11 -10.89 8.64
C ASP A 72 -9.25 -11.99 7.56
N ALA A 73 -8.15 -12.32 6.88
CA ALA A 73 -8.16 -13.31 5.82
C ALA A 73 -8.43 -14.74 6.32
N ARG A 74 -8.02 -15.06 7.54
CA ARG A 74 -8.14 -16.41 8.10
C ARG A 74 -9.52 -16.70 8.66
N ASP A 75 -10.16 -15.67 9.22
CA ASP A 75 -11.46 -15.77 9.87
C ASP A 75 -12.27 -14.48 9.60
N PRO A 76 -12.80 -14.32 8.37
CA PRO A 76 -13.54 -13.12 8.02
C PRO A 76 -14.89 -13.06 8.74
N ASP A 77 -15.18 -11.93 9.38
CA ASP A 77 -16.48 -11.65 9.98
C ASP A 77 -17.52 -11.41 8.88
N LEU A 78 -18.27 -12.46 8.56
CA LEU A 78 -19.29 -12.44 7.50
C LEU A 78 -20.53 -11.64 7.88
N ASP A 79 -20.85 -11.55 9.15
CA ASP A 79 -22.00 -10.76 9.64
C ASP A 79 -21.70 -9.27 9.49
N ALA A 80 -20.50 -8.84 9.85
CA ALA A 80 -20.04 -7.46 9.64
C ALA A 80 -19.93 -7.10 8.15
N ALA A 81 -19.65 -8.08 7.27
CA ALA A 81 -19.50 -7.91 5.82
C ALA A 81 -20.84 -7.83 5.08
N ALA A 82 -21.94 -8.26 5.70
CA ALA A 82 -23.24 -8.34 5.03
C ALA A 82 -23.79 -6.95 4.64
N GLY A 83 -24.01 -6.71 3.33
CA GLY A 83 -24.53 -5.46 2.81
C GLY A 83 -23.57 -4.27 2.90
N ARG A 84 -22.27 -4.51 3.08
CA ARG A 84 -21.24 -3.49 3.16
C ARG A 84 -20.08 -3.78 2.22
N PRO A 85 -19.33 -2.74 1.75
CA PRO A 85 -18.05 -2.94 1.10
C PRO A 85 -17.03 -3.56 2.06
N VAL A 86 -16.18 -4.43 1.54
CA VAL A 86 -15.18 -5.19 2.33
C VAL A 86 -13.79 -5.02 1.73
N LEU A 87 -12.82 -4.77 2.58
CA LEU A 87 -11.39 -4.85 2.27
C LEU A 87 -10.78 -6.10 2.89
N LEU A 88 -10.13 -6.92 2.05
CA LEU A 88 -9.36 -8.09 2.46
C LEU A 88 -7.91 -7.93 2.01
N GLU A 89 -6.99 -7.67 2.94
CA GLU A 89 -5.56 -7.49 2.63
C GLU A 89 -4.81 -8.83 2.62
N ASP A 90 -3.75 -8.90 1.76
CA ASP A 90 -2.84 -10.05 1.61
C ASP A 90 -3.60 -11.40 1.44
N ALA A 91 -4.65 -11.40 0.63
CA ALA A 91 -5.57 -12.54 0.46
C ALA A 91 -4.88 -13.84 -0.02
N ASP A 92 -3.71 -13.73 -0.66
CA ASP A 92 -2.88 -14.88 -1.08
C ASP A 92 -2.07 -15.52 0.06
N ARG A 93 -2.26 -15.08 1.34
CA ARG A 93 -1.50 -15.55 2.49
C ARG A 93 -2.32 -16.36 3.49
N GLY A 94 -3.10 -17.29 2.98
CA GLY A 94 -3.85 -18.22 3.81
C GLY A 94 -5.26 -17.75 4.12
N VAL A 95 -5.93 -17.15 3.14
CA VAL A 95 -7.36 -16.86 3.24
C VAL A 95 -8.15 -18.16 3.42
N SER A 96 -9.16 -18.12 4.29
CA SER A 96 -10.13 -19.21 4.43
C SER A 96 -10.86 -19.41 3.10
N THR A 97 -10.78 -20.63 2.55
CA THR A 97 -11.46 -20.96 1.28
C THR A 97 -12.96 -20.72 1.35
N GLU A 98 -13.58 -21.12 2.46
CA GLU A 98 -15.01 -20.94 2.71
C GLU A 98 -15.34 -19.47 2.93
N GLY A 99 -14.53 -18.77 3.75
CA GLY A 99 -14.68 -17.33 3.99
C GLY A 99 -14.59 -16.52 2.70
N LEU A 100 -13.60 -16.80 1.85
CA LEU A 100 -13.46 -16.12 0.56
C LEU A 100 -14.66 -16.38 -0.36
N PHE A 101 -15.15 -17.61 -0.41
CA PHE A 101 -16.34 -17.97 -1.19
C PHE A 101 -17.56 -17.16 -0.73
N HIS A 102 -17.77 -17.04 0.58
CA HIS A 102 -18.86 -16.25 1.13
C HIS A 102 -18.70 -14.76 0.87
N LEU A 103 -17.49 -14.19 1.04
CA LEU A 103 -17.23 -12.78 0.73
C LEU A 103 -17.49 -12.43 -0.74
N ILE A 104 -17.12 -13.30 -1.69
CA ILE A 104 -17.41 -13.12 -3.12
C ILE A 104 -18.94 -13.14 -3.36
N ASN A 105 -19.68 -13.99 -2.67
CA ASN A 105 -21.13 -14.02 -2.77
C ASN A 105 -21.80 -12.75 -2.18
N LEU A 106 -21.26 -12.23 -1.09
CA LEU A 106 -21.76 -10.99 -0.48
C LEU A 106 -21.44 -9.77 -1.35
N ALA A 107 -20.27 -9.73 -1.99
CA ALA A 107 -19.85 -8.62 -2.85
C ALA A 107 -20.80 -8.35 -4.03
N GLY A 108 -21.40 -9.40 -4.59
CA GLY A 108 -22.37 -9.26 -5.70
C GLY A 108 -23.78 -8.85 -5.28
N ARG A 109 -24.04 -8.63 -3.99
CA ARG A 109 -25.36 -8.17 -3.48
C ARG A 109 -25.42 -6.66 -3.38
N GLU A 110 -26.63 -6.13 -3.25
CA GLU A 110 -26.84 -4.71 -3.02
C GLU A 110 -26.09 -4.20 -1.79
N GLY A 111 -25.38 -3.10 -1.93
CA GLY A 111 -24.52 -2.52 -0.90
C GLY A 111 -23.19 -3.26 -0.69
N GLY A 112 -23.00 -4.44 -1.31
CA GLY A 112 -21.76 -5.22 -1.21
C GLY A 112 -20.64 -4.71 -2.11
N GLY A 113 -19.43 -5.17 -1.83
CA GLY A 113 -18.23 -4.93 -2.62
C GLY A 113 -17.05 -5.66 -1.97
N LEU A 114 -16.10 -6.15 -2.75
CA LEU A 114 -14.90 -6.85 -2.24
C LEU A 114 -13.65 -6.36 -2.95
N LEU A 115 -12.82 -5.62 -2.23
CA LEU A 115 -11.48 -5.28 -2.66
C LEU A 115 -10.47 -6.22 -2.02
N LEU A 116 -9.66 -6.87 -2.85
CA LEU A 116 -8.56 -7.72 -2.38
C LEU A 116 -7.22 -7.06 -2.64
N THR A 117 -6.24 -7.27 -1.75
CA THR A 117 -4.83 -7.08 -2.09
C THR A 117 -4.11 -8.40 -2.09
N ALA A 118 -3.24 -8.64 -3.08
CA ALA A 118 -2.46 -9.87 -3.20
C ALA A 118 -1.15 -9.65 -3.97
N ARG A 119 -0.26 -10.64 -3.95
CA ARG A 119 0.95 -10.69 -4.78
C ARG A 119 0.78 -11.61 -5.97
N THR A 120 -0.07 -12.63 -5.83
CA THR A 120 -0.35 -13.64 -6.85
C THR A 120 -1.79 -13.52 -7.34
N ARG A 121 -2.02 -13.92 -8.59
CA ARG A 121 -3.35 -13.87 -9.20
C ARG A 121 -4.33 -14.81 -8.50
N PRO A 122 -5.58 -14.41 -8.25
CA PRO A 122 -6.60 -15.28 -7.64
C PRO A 122 -6.76 -16.61 -8.38
N SER A 123 -6.61 -16.63 -9.70
CA SER A 123 -6.68 -17.85 -10.51
C SER A 123 -5.62 -18.91 -10.15
N THR A 124 -4.53 -18.52 -9.48
CA THR A 124 -3.47 -19.45 -9.06
C THR A 124 -3.64 -19.97 -7.63
N TRP A 125 -4.60 -19.45 -6.87
CA TRP A 125 -4.78 -19.86 -5.47
C TRP A 125 -5.36 -21.28 -5.36
N PRO A 126 -4.86 -22.10 -4.44
CA PRO A 126 -5.35 -23.47 -4.29
C PRO A 126 -6.79 -23.46 -3.74
N THR A 127 -7.65 -24.27 -4.34
CA THR A 127 -9.00 -24.55 -3.82
C THR A 127 -9.51 -25.88 -4.35
N ALA A 128 -10.20 -26.62 -3.49
CA ALA A 128 -10.89 -27.86 -3.85
C ALA A 128 -12.36 -27.60 -4.27
N LEU A 129 -12.88 -26.36 -4.10
CA LEU A 129 -14.25 -26.02 -4.44
C LEU A 129 -14.35 -25.62 -5.91
N PRO A 130 -15.06 -26.39 -6.79
CA PRO A 130 -15.13 -26.10 -8.23
C PRO A 130 -15.75 -24.73 -8.53
N ASP A 131 -16.78 -24.34 -7.78
CA ASP A 131 -17.46 -23.05 -7.95
C ASP A 131 -16.52 -21.87 -7.60
N LEU A 132 -15.79 -21.97 -6.47
CA LEU A 132 -14.78 -20.97 -6.14
C LEU A 132 -13.68 -20.90 -7.19
N ARG A 133 -13.21 -22.05 -7.72
CA ARG A 133 -12.23 -22.11 -8.81
C ARG A 133 -12.69 -21.30 -10.03
N SER A 134 -13.95 -21.50 -10.44
CA SER A 134 -14.53 -20.75 -11.57
C SER A 134 -14.53 -19.24 -11.32
N ARG A 135 -14.93 -18.82 -10.12
CA ARG A 135 -14.95 -17.41 -9.72
C ARG A 135 -13.56 -16.79 -9.66
N LEU A 136 -12.58 -17.50 -9.08
CA LEU A 136 -11.19 -17.05 -9.01
C LEU A 136 -10.56 -16.90 -10.40
N ASN A 137 -10.91 -17.76 -11.36
CA ASN A 137 -10.45 -17.65 -12.74
C ASN A 137 -11.00 -16.42 -13.46
N ALA A 138 -12.22 -16.00 -13.12
CA ALA A 138 -12.89 -14.82 -13.70
C ALA A 138 -12.72 -13.55 -12.85
N PHE A 139 -11.96 -13.60 -11.75
CA PHE A 139 -11.84 -12.50 -10.80
C PHE A 139 -11.16 -11.29 -11.45
N PRO A 140 -11.79 -10.10 -11.44
CA PRO A 140 -11.20 -8.89 -12.00
C PRO A 140 -9.92 -8.50 -11.26
N VAL A 141 -8.86 -8.25 -12.00
CA VAL A 141 -7.54 -7.91 -11.44
C VAL A 141 -6.97 -6.66 -12.08
N VAL A 142 -6.27 -5.87 -11.27
CA VAL A 142 -5.45 -4.74 -11.72
C VAL A 142 -4.11 -4.83 -11.01
N GLU A 143 -3.04 -4.39 -11.67
CA GLU A 143 -1.69 -4.48 -11.12
C GLU A 143 -1.10 -3.09 -10.85
N ILE A 144 -0.42 -2.95 -9.72
CA ILE A 144 0.48 -1.84 -9.42
C ILE A 144 1.90 -2.34 -9.73
N GLU A 145 2.53 -1.72 -10.70
CA GLU A 145 3.91 -2.01 -11.08
C GLU A 145 4.91 -1.46 -10.05
N ALA A 146 6.19 -1.77 -10.26
CA ALA A 146 7.26 -1.13 -9.48
C ALA A 146 7.18 0.39 -9.66
N PRO A 147 7.28 1.18 -8.57
CA PRO A 147 7.06 2.62 -8.63
C PRO A 147 8.06 3.28 -9.60
N ASP A 148 7.55 4.09 -10.51
CA ASP A 148 8.32 4.93 -11.42
C ASP A 148 8.92 6.15 -10.70
N ASP A 149 9.73 6.95 -11.42
CA ASP A 149 10.38 8.14 -10.83
C ASP A 149 9.37 9.18 -10.35
N VAL A 150 8.23 9.32 -11.04
CA VAL A 150 7.17 10.27 -10.67
C VAL A 150 6.57 9.88 -9.32
N VAL A 151 6.24 8.60 -9.15
CA VAL A 151 5.70 8.07 -7.90
C VAL A 151 6.74 8.16 -6.78
N LEU A 152 7.98 7.75 -7.03
CA LEU A 152 9.04 7.78 -6.00
C LEU A 152 9.38 9.21 -5.57
N GLU A 153 9.49 10.16 -6.51
CA GLU A 153 9.74 11.55 -6.18
C GLU A 153 8.60 12.15 -5.35
N GLY A 154 7.35 11.94 -5.78
CA GLY A 154 6.18 12.42 -5.05
C GLY A 154 6.11 11.87 -3.62
N VAL A 155 6.45 10.58 -3.45
CA VAL A 155 6.51 9.91 -2.14
C VAL A 155 7.66 10.46 -1.28
N LEU A 156 8.85 10.70 -1.85
CA LEU A 156 9.95 11.33 -1.13
C LEU A 156 9.58 12.74 -0.66
N ARG A 157 9.00 13.55 -1.55
CA ARG A 157 8.52 14.91 -1.22
C ARG A 157 7.51 14.89 -0.08
N ARG A 158 6.57 13.92 -0.10
CA ARG A 158 5.61 13.73 0.97
C ARG A 158 6.32 13.37 2.29
N PHE A 159 7.19 12.35 2.31
CA PHE A 159 7.85 11.91 3.53
C PHE A 159 8.76 12.98 4.16
N PHE A 160 9.40 13.81 3.34
CA PHE A 160 10.16 14.97 3.82
C PHE A 160 9.23 16.03 4.40
N ARG A 161 8.12 16.36 3.72
CA ARG A 161 7.12 17.31 4.19
C ARG A 161 6.51 16.89 5.53
N ASP A 162 6.15 15.63 5.68
CA ASP A 162 5.56 15.06 6.91
C ASP A 162 6.52 15.17 8.12
N ARG A 163 7.82 15.38 7.85
CA ARG A 163 8.87 15.66 8.86
C ARG A 163 9.32 17.10 8.93
N ASN A 164 8.61 18.01 8.24
CA ASN A 164 8.99 19.42 8.12
C ASN A 164 10.39 19.64 7.54
N ILE A 165 10.91 18.70 6.76
CA ILE A 165 12.21 18.81 6.09
C ILE A 165 12.00 19.36 4.67
N ARG A 166 12.86 20.28 4.27
CA ARG A 166 12.88 20.87 2.92
C ARG A 166 14.26 20.72 2.32
N PRO A 167 14.59 19.55 1.75
CA PRO A 167 15.89 19.38 1.12
C PRO A 167 15.99 20.21 -0.16
N PRO A 168 17.21 20.61 -0.59
CA PRO A 168 17.43 21.19 -1.91
C PRO A 168 16.95 20.28 -3.03
N GLU A 169 16.48 20.85 -4.14
CA GLU A 169 15.91 20.09 -5.27
C GLU A 169 16.86 19.03 -5.85
N GLU A 170 18.16 19.25 -5.80
CA GLU A 170 19.19 18.31 -6.25
C GLU A 170 19.25 16.98 -5.47
N VAL A 171 18.65 16.93 -4.28
CA VAL A 171 18.61 15.73 -3.43
C VAL A 171 17.69 14.68 -4.05
N TYR A 172 16.56 15.07 -4.64
CA TYR A 172 15.58 14.13 -5.19
C TYR A 172 16.17 13.30 -6.34
N PRO A 173 16.69 13.88 -7.44
CA PRO A 173 17.28 13.08 -8.51
C PRO A 173 18.50 12.27 -8.03
N TYR A 174 19.24 12.75 -7.03
CA TYR A 174 20.34 12.01 -6.46
C TYR A 174 19.88 10.72 -5.75
N LEU A 175 18.79 10.79 -4.95
CA LEU A 175 18.19 9.65 -4.28
C LEU A 175 17.58 8.67 -5.29
N LEU A 176 16.77 9.17 -6.24
CA LEU A 176 16.11 8.36 -7.26
C LEU A 176 17.08 7.50 -8.09
N ALA A 177 18.24 8.04 -8.39
CA ALA A 177 19.25 7.34 -9.19
C ALA A 177 19.96 6.21 -8.41
N ARG A 178 19.84 6.15 -7.07
CA ARG A 178 20.66 5.27 -6.22
C ARG A 178 19.88 4.41 -5.23
N MET A 179 18.63 4.77 -4.95
CA MET A 179 17.78 3.98 -4.07
C MET A 179 17.11 2.81 -4.80
N ARG A 180 16.71 1.79 -4.05
CA ARG A 180 15.84 0.75 -4.58
C ARG A 180 14.46 1.35 -4.93
N ARG A 181 13.85 0.87 -6.00
CA ARG A 181 12.51 1.32 -6.46
C ARG A 181 11.42 0.74 -5.58
N SER A 182 11.31 1.25 -4.36
CA SER A 182 10.43 0.74 -3.32
C SER A 182 9.99 1.87 -2.39
N ILE A 183 8.71 1.97 -2.10
CA ILE A 183 8.16 2.97 -1.18
C ILE A 183 8.66 2.77 0.26
N PRO A 184 8.75 1.54 0.81
CA PRO A 184 9.40 1.32 2.10
C PRO A 184 10.85 1.79 2.17
N ASP A 185 11.63 1.60 1.10
CA ASP A 185 13.03 2.06 1.07
C ASP A 185 13.09 3.59 1.04
N ALA A 186 12.22 4.26 0.28
CA ALA A 186 12.09 5.72 0.32
C ALA A 186 11.79 6.23 1.74
N LYS A 187 10.84 5.58 2.45
CA LYS A 187 10.51 5.92 3.84
C LYS A 187 11.71 5.72 4.78
N ALA A 188 12.43 4.60 4.63
CA ALA A 188 13.60 4.30 5.45
C ALA A 188 14.75 5.29 5.22
N ILE A 189 14.99 5.67 3.96
CA ILE A 189 16.02 6.67 3.62
C ILE A 189 15.69 8.03 4.22
N VAL A 190 14.44 8.51 4.06
CA VAL A 190 14.02 9.80 4.63
C VAL A 190 14.12 9.78 6.14
N LYS A 191 13.72 8.69 6.82
CA LYS A 191 13.86 8.54 8.27
C LYS A 191 15.31 8.66 8.71
N ARG A 192 16.25 7.98 8.03
CA ARG A 192 17.68 8.05 8.36
C ARG A 192 18.29 9.43 8.11
N LEU A 193 17.84 10.12 7.07
CA LEU A 193 18.26 11.50 6.78
C LEU A 193 17.78 12.48 7.85
N ASP A 194 16.58 12.27 8.38
CA ASP A 194 16.00 13.02 9.49
C ASP A 194 16.81 12.83 10.76
N GLU A 195 17.02 11.58 11.18
CA GLU A 195 17.80 11.20 12.35
C GLU A 195 19.22 11.78 12.29
N ALA A 196 19.91 11.63 11.15
CA ALA A 196 21.26 12.16 10.97
C ALA A 196 21.32 13.71 10.90
N GLY A 197 20.23 14.34 10.45
CA GLY A 197 20.06 15.79 10.48
C GLY A 197 19.93 16.32 11.91
N ASP A 198 19.08 15.68 12.71
CA ASP A 198 18.82 16.05 14.10
C ASP A 198 20.07 15.88 14.99
N GLU A 199 20.76 14.73 14.89
CA GLU A 199 21.99 14.43 15.66
C GLU A 199 23.10 15.45 15.38
N GLY A 200 23.19 15.97 14.14
CA GLY A 200 24.25 16.86 13.71
C GLY A 200 23.84 18.33 13.58
N PHE A 201 22.57 18.70 13.87
CA PHE A 201 22.02 20.03 13.56
C PHE A 201 22.32 20.44 12.10
N ARG A 202 22.25 19.50 11.16
CA ARG A 202 22.66 19.69 9.76
C ARG A 202 21.45 19.63 8.85
N PRO A 203 21.34 20.52 7.86
CA PRO A 203 20.31 20.43 6.85
C PRO A 203 20.52 19.16 5.99
N VAL A 204 19.42 18.55 5.53
CA VAL A 204 19.48 17.44 4.59
C VAL A 204 20.03 17.96 3.25
N THR A 205 21.25 17.54 2.92
CA THR A 205 21.98 17.91 1.72
C THR A 205 22.30 16.69 0.87
N ARG A 206 22.75 16.89 -0.36
CA ARG A 206 23.26 15.83 -1.21
C ARG A 206 24.45 15.08 -0.58
N VAL A 207 25.30 15.79 0.19
CA VAL A 207 26.44 15.18 0.89
C VAL A 207 25.96 14.21 1.96
N LEU A 208 24.98 14.61 2.78
CA LEU A 208 24.38 13.75 3.79
C LEU A 208 23.65 12.56 3.13
N ALA A 209 22.92 12.80 2.05
CA ALA A 209 22.25 11.73 1.28
C ALA A 209 23.25 10.68 0.76
N ARG A 210 24.41 11.14 0.28
CA ARG A 210 25.51 10.25 -0.14
C ARG A 210 25.99 9.37 1.01
N GLN A 211 26.31 9.96 2.16
CA GLN A 211 26.80 9.22 3.35
C GLN A 211 25.80 8.15 3.80
N ILE A 212 24.50 8.47 3.83
CA ILE A 212 23.44 7.53 4.22
C ILE A 212 23.31 6.36 3.24
N LEU A 213 23.39 6.61 1.93
CA LEU A 213 23.30 5.56 0.92
C LEU A 213 24.54 4.66 0.88
N GLU A 214 25.75 5.22 1.05
CA GLU A 214 27.00 4.45 1.13
C GLU A 214 27.01 3.52 2.35
N ALA A 215 26.48 3.97 3.49
CA ALA A 215 26.31 3.15 4.68
C ALA A 215 25.27 2.01 4.51
N GLN A 216 24.32 2.11 3.57
CA GLN A 216 23.42 1.01 3.21
C GLN A 216 24.08 -0.04 2.32
N GLY A 217 24.90 0.37 1.36
CA GLY A 217 25.59 -0.55 0.43
C GLY A 217 26.67 -1.40 1.09
N GLY A 218 27.17 -1.01 2.26
CA GLY A 218 28.13 -1.77 3.05
C GLY A 218 27.57 -2.89 3.93
N LEU A 219 26.23 -3.03 4.01
CA LEU A 219 25.54 -4.08 4.78
C LEU A 219 25.03 -5.25 3.93
N ASP A 220 25.11 -5.14 2.60
CA ASP A 220 24.62 -6.15 1.63
C ASP A 220 25.81 -6.89 0.92
N LEU A 221 27.02 -6.97 1.55
CA LEU A 221 28.17 -7.77 1.09
C LEU A 221 28.44 -8.95 2.01
#